data_6a62409b97135b73406e35813f82404a
#
_entry.id   6a62409b97135b73406e35813f82404a
#
_cell.length_a   1.000
_cell.length_b   1.000
_cell.length_c   1.000
_cell.angle_alpha   90.00
_cell.angle_beta   90.00
_cell.angle_gamma   90.00
#
_symmetry.space_group_name_H-M   'P 1'
#
loop_
_entity.id
_entity.type
_entity.pdbx_description
1 polymer ?
#
loop_
_entity_poly.entity_id
_entity_poly.type
_entity_poly.pdbx_seq_one_letter_code
_entity_poly.pdbx_strand_id
1 'polypeptide(L)'
;MLGVLLRQPLRALLDELNAGMVAAGYADLRPAHSAVFMNLDTEGTRITDLADRAQMTKQSMGALVSYLEQLGYVSSAPHPHDGRAKVVRLTKKGKATEAPARQNISRVQERWSQLLDKDEMEEFLRLLRKLNDVLQDDR
;
A
#
# COMPACT_ATOMS: atom_id res chain seq x y z
N MET A 1 -5.22 -10.50 21.64
CA MET A 1 -4.73 -11.66 20.87
C MET A 1 -4.77 -11.40 19.36
N LEU A 2 -5.96 -11.17 18.79
CA LEU A 2 -6.14 -10.97 17.35
C LEU A 2 -5.30 -9.82 16.79
N GLY A 3 -5.29 -8.67 17.45
CA GLY A 3 -4.50 -7.51 16.98
C GLY A 3 -3.00 -7.77 16.93
N VAL A 4 -2.47 -8.56 17.86
CA VAL A 4 -1.04 -8.94 17.85
C VAL A 4 -0.76 -9.88 16.68
N LEU A 5 -1.67 -10.85 16.44
CA LEU A 5 -1.53 -11.82 15.35
C LEU A 5 -1.60 -11.16 13.97
N LEU A 6 -2.42 -10.14 13.80
CA LEU A 6 -2.50 -9.38 12.54
C LEU A 6 -1.31 -8.43 12.35
N ARG A 7 -0.87 -7.79 13.43
CA ARG A 7 0.21 -6.79 13.38
C ARG A 7 1.56 -7.38 12.97
N GLN A 8 1.89 -8.54 13.52
CA GLN A 8 3.20 -9.17 13.31
C GLN A 8 3.44 -9.53 11.83
N PRO A 9 2.55 -10.26 11.16
CA PRO A 9 2.71 -10.55 9.74
C PRO A 9 2.73 -9.30 8.85
N LEU A 10 1.88 -8.33 9.14
CA LEU A 10 1.85 -7.09 8.38
C LEU A 10 3.16 -6.33 8.50
N ARG A 11 3.70 -6.22 9.71
CA ARG A 11 4.99 -5.58 9.94
C ARG A 11 6.12 -6.29 9.18
N ALA A 12 6.16 -7.62 9.26
CA ALA A 12 7.15 -8.42 8.55
C ALA A 12 7.07 -8.22 7.04
N LEU A 13 5.85 -8.21 6.48
CA LEU A 13 5.62 -7.94 5.06
C LEU A 13 6.15 -6.55 4.66
N LEU A 14 5.80 -5.52 5.41
CA LEU A 14 6.20 -4.15 5.10
C LEU A 14 7.71 -3.94 5.23
N ASP A 15 8.35 -4.54 6.23
CA ASP A 15 9.80 -4.46 6.40
C ASP A 15 10.55 -5.14 5.24
N GLU A 16 10.10 -6.31 4.80
CA GLU A 16 10.69 -7.02 3.66
C GLU A 16 10.44 -6.29 2.34
N LEU A 17 9.23 -5.75 2.16
CA LEU A 17 8.90 -4.94 0.99
C LEU A 17 9.81 -3.72 0.92
N ASN A 18 9.99 -3.00 2.03
CA ASN A 18 10.87 -1.84 2.08
C ASN A 18 12.31 -2.20 1.75
N ALA A 19 12.85 -3.27 2.35
CA ALA A 19 14.20 -3.74 2.05
C ALA A 19 14.38 -4.08 0.56
N GLY A 20 13.39 -4.73 -0.04
CA GLY A 20 13.39 -5.05 -1.47
C GLY A 20 13.33 -3.81 -2.35
N MET A 21 12.57 -2.78 -1.95
CA MET A 21 12.51 -1.52 -2.69
C MET A 21 13.83 -0.74 -2.59
N VAL A 22 14.47 -0.74 -1.44
CA VAL A 22 15.82 -0.16 -1.28
C VAL A 22 16.80 -0.85 -2.21
N ALA A 23 16.80 -2.19 -2.25
CA ALA A 23 17.67 -2.96 -3.14
C ALA A 23 17.40 -2.71 -4.63
N ALA A 24 16.15 -2.36 -4.98
CA ALA A 24 15.76 -2.00 -6.35
C ALA A 24 16.08 -0.56 -6.74
N GLY A 25 16.67 0.23 -5.84
CA GLY A 25 17.07 1.61 -6.09
C GLY A 25 16.13 2.68 -5.55
N TYR A 26 15.14 2.30 -4.75
CA TYR A 26 14.15 3.22 -4.17
C TYR A 26 14.39 3.46 -2.68
N ALA A 27 15.63 3.82 -2.31
CA ALA A 27 16.03 4.04 -0.92
C ALA A 27 15.34 5.26 -0.25
N ASP A 28 14.78 6.16 -1.05
CA ASP A 28 14.02 7.32 -0.59
C ASP A 28 12.57 6.98 -0.19
N LEU A 29 12.09 5.78 -0.52
CA LEU A 29 10.81 5.28 -0.03
C LEU A 29 10.96 4.65 1.36
N ARG A 30 10.00 4.95 2.24
CA ARG A 30 9.97 4.46 3.61
C ARG A 30 8.70 3.61 3.84
N PRO A 31 8.67 2.75 4.87
CA PRO A 31 7.49 1.93 5.15
C PRO A 31 6.18 2.72 5.29
N ALA A 32 6.23 3.92 5.87
CA ALA A 32 5.05 4.79 6.00
C ALA A 32 4.40 5.15 4.65
N HIS A 33 5.16 5.18 3.56
CA HIS A 33 4.65 5.52 2.24
C HIS A 33 3.75 4.44 1.65
N SER A 34 3.81 3.20 2.17
CA SER A 34 2.89 2.13 1.75
C SER A 34 1.42 2.49 1.98
N ALA A 35 1.13 3.32 2.97
CA ALA A 35 -0.23 3.82 3.20
C ALA A 35 -0.80 4.56 1.99
N VAL A 36 0.04 5.21 1.21
CA VAL A 36 -0.37 5.88 -0.04
C VAL A 36 -0.48 4.88 -1.18
N PHE A 37 0.60 4.14 -1.47
CA PHE A 37 0.64 3.24 -2.63
C PHE A 37 -0.41 2.13 -2.56
N MET A 38 -0.65 1.56 -1.38
CA MET A 38 -1.63 0.48 -1.20
C MET A 38 -3.08 0.95 -1.37
N ASN A 39 -3.35 2.24 -1.27
CA ASN A 39 -4.71 2.79 -1.30
C ASN A 39 -5.02 3.61 -2.55
N LEU A 40 -4.05 3.81 -3.45
CA LEU A 40 -4.25 4.53 -4.70
C LEU A 40 -4.96 3.67 -5.73
N ASP A 41 -6.04 4.21 -6.30
CA ASP A 41 -6.69 3.64 -7.48
C ASP A 41 -5.93 4.05 -8.75
N THR A 42 -6.02 3.23 -9.78
CA THR A 42 -5.33 3.45 -11.06
C THR A 42 -5.65 4.82 -11.68
N GLU A 43 -6.88 5.27 -11.54
CA GLU A 43 -7.36 6.54 -12.12
C GLU A 43 -7.15 7.75 -11.22
N GLY A 44 -6.62 7.53 -10.04
CA GLY A 44 -6.41 8.57 -9.04
C GLY A 44 -7.38 8.47 -7.88
N THR A 45 -7.00 9.04 -6.75
CA THR A 45 -7.76 8.94 -5.50
C THR A 45 -7.70 10.28 -4.78
N ARG A 46 -8.81 10.73 -4.23
CA ARG A 46 -8.87 11.94 -3.40
C ARG A 46 -8.06 11.74 -2.13
N ILE A 47 -7.39 12.80 -1.64
CA ILE A 47 -6.63 12.74 -0.39
C ILE A 47 -7.53 12.31 0.78
N THR A 48 -8.77 12.78 0.83
CA THR A 48 -9.73 12.39 1.86
C THR A 48 -10.01 10.89 1.86
N ASP A 49 -10.15 10.29 0.66
CA ASP A 49 -10.37 8.85 0.52
C ASP A 49 -9.13 8.05 0.90
N LEU A 50 -7.93 8.54 0.56
CA LEU A 50 -6.68 7.93 1.01
C LEU A 50 -6.57 7.91 2.54
N ALA A 51 -6.88 9.03 3.17
CA ALA A 51 -6.85 9.16 4.63
C ALA A 51 -7.84 8.19 5.28
N ASP A 52 -9.06 8.10 4.76
CA ASP A 52 -10.09 7.19 5.28
C ASP A 52 -9.67 5.74 5.13
N ARG A 53 -9.18 5.33 3.97
CA ARG A 53 -8.73 3.95 3.70
C ARG A 53 -7.55 3.55 4.58
N ALA A 54 -6.62 4.47 4.82
CA ALA A 54 -5.46 4.24 5.66
C ALA A 54 -5.74 4.46 7.15
N GLN A 55 -6.94 4.91 7.51
CA GLN A 55 -7.32 5.27 8.87
C GLN A 55 -6.34 6.30 9.49
N MET A 56 -6.01 7.28 8.70
CA MET A 56 -5.13 8.40 9.06
C MET A 56 -5.90 9.71 9.04
N THR A 57 -5.37 10.70 9.73
CA THR A 57 -5.90 12.07 9.60
C THR A 57 -5.61 12.61 8.21
N LYS A 58 -6.45 13.50 7.72
CA LYS A 58 -6.26 14.21 6.45
C LYS A 58 -4.92 14.95 6.42
N GLN A 59 -4.54 15.56 7.55
CA GLN A 59 -3.27 16.28 7.69
C GLN A 59 -2.06 15.34 7.55
N SER A 60 -2.08 14.19 8.23
CA SER A 60 -1.00 13.20 8.15
C SER A 60 -0.88 12.61 6.74
N MET A 61 -2.01 12.28 6.10
CA MET A 61 -2.02 11.80 4.73
C MET A 61 -1.50 12.87 3.76
N GLY A 62 -1.93 14.12 3.95
CA GLY A 62 -1.44 15.25 3.14
C GLY A 62 0.07 15.43 3.22
N ALA A 63 0.66 15.23 4.39
CA ALA A 63 2.11 15.30 4.58
C ALA A 63 2.85 14.18 3.81
N LEU A 64 2.33 12.94 3.86
CA LEU A 64 2.89 11.82 3.09
C LEU A 64 2.80 12.07 1.58
N VAL A 65 1.66 12.51 1.11
CA VAL A 65 1.44 12.83 -0.31
C VAL A 65 2.37 13.94 -0.77
N SER A 66 2.50 15.01 -0.01
CA SER A 66 3.42 16.12 -0.33
C SER A 66 4.86 15.66 -0.44
N TYR A 67 5.31 14.81 0.46
CA TYR A 67 6.65 14.23 0.43
C TYR A 67 6.88 13.40 -0.82
N LEU A 68 5.93 12.51 -1.15
CA LEU A 68 6.01 11.68 -2.35
C LEU A 68 5.92 12.51 -3.64
N GLU A 69 5.17 13.60 -3.61
CA GLU A 69 5.09 14.54 -4.74
C GLU A 69 6.42 15.25 -4.98
N GLN A 70 7.11 15.68 -3.92
CA GLN A 70 8.44 16.28 -4.02
C GLN A 70 9.47 15.29 -4.58
N LEU A 71 9.35 14.01 -4.25
CA LEU A 71 10.20 12.96 -4.79
C LEU A 71 9.83 12.53 -6.22
N GLY A 72 8.68 13.00 -6.71
CA GLY A 72 8.23 12.74 -8.08
C GLY A 72 7.45 11.42 -8.26
N TYR A 73 7.05 10.74 -7.20
CA TYR A 73 6.30 9.48 -7.29
C TYR A 73 4.82 9.67 -7.55
N VAL A 74 4.25 10.75 -7.06
CA VAL A 74 2.85 11.10 -7.25
C VAL A 74 2.71 12.53 -7.72
N SER A 75 1.58 12.83 -8.34
CA SER A 75 1.15 14.19 -8.66
C SER A 75 -0.24 14.40 -8.07
N SER A 76 -0.54 15.63 -7.69
CA SER A 76 -1.87 16.00 -7.26
C SER A 76 -2.41 17.14 -8.12
N ALA A 77 -3.70 17.08 -8.40
CA ALA A 77 -4.40 18.07 -9.20
C ALA A 77 -5.81 18.29 -8.65
N PRO A 78 -6.42 19.44 -8.88
CA PRO A 78 -7.82 19.65 -8.52
C PRO A 78 -8.72 18.62 -9.20
N HIS A 79 -9.78 18.19 -8.50
CA HIS A 79 -10.77 17.32 -9.07
C HIS A 79 -11.50 18.04 -10.23
N PRO A 80 -11.80 17.36 -11.38
CA PRO A 80 -12.41 17.99 -12.55
C PRO A 80 -13.77 18.66 -12.27
N HIS A 81 -14.53 18.15 -11.32
CA HIS A 81 -15.87 18.65 -10.97
C HIS A 81 -15.93 19.37 -9.61
N ASP A 82 -14.87 19.31 -8.83
CA ASP A 82 -14.75 19.97 -7.53
C ASP A 82 -13.31 20.45 -7.30
N GLY A 83 -13.04 21.70 -7.63
CA GLY A 83 -11.70 22.29 -7.51
C GLY A 83 -11.16 22.39 -6.09
N ARG A 84 -11.97 22.11 -5.06
CA ARG A 84 -11.53 22.06 -3.66
C ARG A 84 -10.91 20.71 -3.29
N ALA A 85 -11.29 19.65 -3.99
CA ALA A 85 -10.75 18.31 -3.77
C ALA A 85 -9.48 18.11 -4.60
N LYS A 86 -8.42 17.59 -3.96
CA LYS A 86 -7.20 17.18 -4.66
C LYS A 86 -7.26 15.69 -4.97
N VAL A 87 -6.93 15.34 -6.21
CA VAL A 87 -6.83 13.96 -6.67
C VAL A 87 -5.35 13.62 -6.86
N VAL A 88 -4.92 12.54 -6.23
CA VAL A 88 -3.56 12.04 -6.26
C VAL A 88 -3.45 10.89 -7.27
N ARG A 89 -2.43 10.94 -8.12
CA ARG A 89 -2.13 9.91 -9.13
C ARG A 89 -0.67 9.53 -9.09
N LEU A 90 -0.38 8.30 -9.48
CA LEU A 90 1.01 7.90 -9.72
C LEU A 90 1.55 8.61 -10.96
N THR A 91 2.77 9.10 -10.87
CA THR A 91 3.55 9.56 -12.02
C THR A 91 4.14 8.36 -12.77
N LYS A 92 4.84 8.62 -13.88
CA LYS A 92 5.63 7.58 -14.55
C LYS A 92 6.64 6.92 -13.60
N LYS A 93 7.33 7.73 -12.79
CA LYS A 93 8.25 7.25 -11.75
C LYS A 93 7.53 6.39 -10.70
N GLY A 94 6.36 6.82 -10.26
CA GLY A 94 5.53 6.06 -9.31
C GLY A 94 5.08 4.74 -9.89
N LYS A 95 4.62 4.71 -11.13
CA LYS A 95 4.22 3.47 -11.82
C LYS A 95 5.37 2.48 -11.98
N ALA A 96 6.58 2.99 -12.15
CA ALA A 96 7.78 2.15 -12.28
C ALA A 96 8.09 1.36 -10.99
N THR A 97 7.54 1.76 -9.84
CA THR A 97 7.70 1.02 -8.57
C THR A 97 6.83 -0.22 -8.50
N GLU A 98 5.81 -0.35 -9.33
CA GLU A 98 4.82 -1.43 -9.25
C GLU A 98 5.43 -2.82 -9.52
N ALA A 99 6.27 -2.95 -10.54
CA ALA A 99 6.88 -4.23 -10.88
C ALA A 99 7.84 -4.73 -9.78
N PRO A 100 8.80 -3.91 -9.27
CA PRO A 100 9.63 -4.32 -8.14
C PRO A 100 8.81 -4.66 -6.89
N ALA A 101 7.75 -3.89 -6.61
CA ALA A 101 6.87 -4.16 -5.47
C ALA A 101 6.17 -5.51 -5.58
N ARG A 102 5.62 -5.84 -6.76
CA ARG A 102 5.01 -7.15 -7.00
C ARG A 102 6.00 -8.29 -6.85
N GLN A 103 7.21 -8.13 -7.38
CA GLN A 103 8.28 -9.13 -7.25
C GLN A 103 8.65 -9.37 -5.78
N ASN A 104 8.76 -8.31 -4.99
CA ASN A 104 9.07 -8.41 -3.57
C ASN A 104 7.94 -9.09 -2.78
N ILE A 105 6.68 -8.78 -3.08
CA ILE A 105 5.53 -9.45 -2.47
C ILE A 105 5.53 -10.94 -2.82
N SER A 106 5.80 -11.29 -4.07
CA SER A 106 5.88 -12.69 -4.50
C SER A 106 6.97 -13.46 -3.76
N ARG A 107 8.13 -12.85 -3.51
CA ARG A 107 9.21 -13.46 -2.72
C ARG A 107 8.78 -13.71 -1.28
N VAL A 108 8.08 -12.76 -0.67
CA VAL A 108 7.55 -12.92 0.69
C VAL A 108 6.54 -14.07 0.74
N GLN A 109 5.61 -14.13 -0.22
CA GLN A 109 4.63 -15.21 -0.30
C GLN A 109 5.30 -16.58 -0.45
N GLU A 110 6.31 -16.68 -1.31
CA GLU A 110 7.07 -17.94 -1.50
C GLU A 110 7.76 -18.35 -0.20
N ARG A 111 8.42 -17.40 0.47
CA ARG A 111 9.08 -17.67 1.75
C ARG A 111 8.08 -18.11 2.82
N TRP A 112 6.93 -17.45 2.92
CA TRP A 112 5.89 -17.84 3.89
C TRP A 112 5.29 -19.20 3.55
N SER A 113 5.20 -19.55 2.27
CA SER A 113 4.77 -20.90 1.84
C SER A 113 5.74 -21.98 2.29
N GLN A 114 7.03 -21.65 2.43
CA GLN A 114 8.02 -22.58 2.98
C GLN A 114 7.91 -22.69 4.51
N LEU A 115 7.56 -21.60 5.20
CA LEU A 115 7.40 -21.59 6.65
C LEU A 115 6.13 -22.28 7.11
N LEU A 116 5.03 -22.10 6.40
CA LEU A 116 3.77 -22.78 6.66
C LEU A 116 3.76 -24.13 5.95
N ASP A 117 3.42 -24.33 4.89
CA ASP A 117 3.50 -25.22 3.75
C ASP A 117 2.57 -24.65 2.66
N LYS A 118 2.58 -25.28 1.50
CA LYS A 118 1.84 -24.77 0.35
C LYS A 118 0.32 -24.74 0.61
N ASP A 119 -0.22 -25.80 1.18
CA ASP A 119 -1.66 -25.94 1.41
C ASP A 119 -2.13 -24.96 2.49
N GLU A 120 -1.37 -24.83 3.56
CA GLU A 120 -1.63 -23.86 4.62
C GLU A 120 -1.59 -22.42 4.11
N MET A 121 -0.62 -22.09 3.25
CA MET A 121 -0.52 -20.76 2.66
C MET A 121 -1.70 -20.46 1.74
N GLU A 122 -2.12 -21.42 0.93
CA GLU A 122 -3.30 -21.27 0.07
C GLU A 122 -4.57 -21.04 0.90
N GLU A 123 -4.75 -21.79 1.99
CA GLU A 123 -5.88 -21.63 2.91
C GLU A 123 -5.84 -20.27 3.62
N PHE A 124 -4.68 -19.83 4.07
CA PHE A 124 -4.48 -18.52 4.68
C PHE A 124 -4.90 -17.40 3.73
N LEU A 125 -4.44 -17.43 2.48
CA LEU A 125 -4.82 -16.43 1.46
C LEU A 125 -6.31 -16.48 1.13
N ARG A 126 -6.89 -17.68 1.06
CA ARG A 126 -8.33 -17.85 0.84
C ARG A 126 -9.15 -17.18 1.94
N LEU A 127 -8.78 -17.42 3.20
CA LEU A 127 -9.45 -16.83 4.35
C LEU A 127 -9.27 -15.32 4.42
N LEU A 128 -8.08 -14.82 4.14
CA LEU A 128 -7.83 -13.37 4.09
C LEU A 128 -8.68 -12.67 3.01
N ARG A 129 -8.76 -13.26 1.81
CA ARG A 129 -9.61 -12.71 0.74
C ARG A 129 -11.06 -12.65 1.18
N LYS A 130 -11.58 -13.77 1.72
CA LYS A 130 -12.96 -13.85 2.22
C LYS A 130 -13.21 -12.78 3.28
N LEU A 131 -12.30 -12.64 4.25
CA LEU A 131 -12.43 -11.65 5.30
C LEU A 131 -12.43 -10.23 4.76
N ASN A 132 -11.52 -9.92 3.84
CA ASN A 132 -11.47 -8.60 3.21
C ASN A 132 -12.75 -8.25 2.46
N ASP A 133 -13.29 -9.20 1.70
CA ASP A 133 -14.53 -9.00 0.95
C ASP A 133 -15.70 -8.68 1.89
N VAL A 134 -15.87 -9.48 2.96
CA VAL A 134 -16.93 -9.26 3.97
C VAL A 134 -16.77 -7.90 4.65
N LEU A 135 -15.54 -7.51 5.02
CA LEU A 135 -15.29 -6.24 5.68
C LEU A 135 -15.50 -5.02 4.77
N GLN A 136 -15.33 -5.19 3.46
CA GLN A 136 -15.65 -4.13 2.49
C GLN A 136 -17.15 -3.95 2.32
N ASP A 137 -17.91 -5.04 2.30
CA ASP A 137 -19.36 -5.00 2.16
C ASP A 137 -20.06 -4.43 3.40
N ASP A 138 -19.42 -4.50 4.57
CA ASP A 138 -19.93 -3.99 5.85
C ASP A 138 -19.73 -2.46 6.02
N ARG A 139 -19.10 -1.78 5.06
CA ARG A 139 -18.89 -0.31 5.07
C ARG A 139 -19.92 0.41 4.20
#